data_639052ce01c1e19dda6fc858959cea8f
#
_entry.id   639052ce01c1e19dda6fc858959cea8f
#
_cell.length_a   1.000
_cell.length_b   1.000
_cell.length_c   1.000
_cell.angle_alpha   90.00
_cell.angle_beta   90.00
_cell.angle_gamma   90.00
#
_symmetry.space_group_name_H-M   'P 1'
#
loop_
_entity.id
_entity.type
_entity.pdbx_description
1 polymer ?
#
loop_
_entity_poly.entity_id
_entity_poly.type
_entity_poly.pdbx_seq_one_letter_code
_entity_poly.pdbx_strand_id
1 'polypeptide(L)'
;MLFRSKDGSEIRELLAYRNSAIRNQSLAEARVPVGGSTMEHYHAKTEEIYYITHGTGRMRIETEEREVRAGDAVAIPPGRKHKLWNTGPEVLRLLCCCAPCYEHQDTFITE
;
A
#
# COMPACT_ATOMS: atom_id res chain seq x y z
N MET A 1 -13.92 -7.40 1.85
CA MET A 1 -13.29 -8.25 2.86
C MET A 1 -12.17 -7.48 3.53
N LEU A 2 -12.10 -7.55 4.86
CA LEU A 2 -11.06 -6.86 5.65
C LEU A 2 -10.03 -7.88 6.09
N PHE A 3 -8.76 -7.60 5.87
CA PHE A 3 -7.69 -8.49 6.32
C PHE A 3 -6.42 -7.69 6.58
N ARG A 4 -5.48 -8.31 7.31
CA ARG A 4 -4.17 -7.72 7.54
C ARG A 4 -3.22 -8.20 6.45
N SER A 5 -2.60 -7.27 5.77
CA SER A 5 -1.65 -7.59 4.72
C SER A 5 -0.35 -8.13 5.30
N LYS A 6 0.47 -8.75 4.46
CA LYS A 6 1.77 -9.29 4.87
C LYS A 6 2.70 -8.20 5.43
N ASP A 7 2.54 -6.95 4.97
CA ASP A 7 3.34 -5.81 5.44
C ASP A 7 2.85 -5.23 6.78
N GLY A 8 1.81 -5.80 7.37
CA GLY A 8 1.29 -5.38 8.66
C GLY A 8 0.17 -4.36 8.62
N SER A 9 -0.12 -3.77 7.47
CA SER A 9 -1.22 -2.81 7.35
C SER A 9 -2.56 -3.53 7.34
N GLU A 10 -3.61 -2.81 7.72
CA GLU A 10 -4.97 -3.32 7.65
C GLU A 10 -5.51 -3.02 6.25
N ILE A 11 -5.97 -4.06 5.55
CA ILE A 11 -6.40 -3.96 4.16
C ILE A 11 -7.85 -4.34 4.02
N ARG A 12 -8.59 -3.55 3.27
CA ARG A 12 -9.93 -3.88 2.81
C ARG A 12 -9.88 -3.99 1.29
N GLU A 13 -9.93 -5.21 0.78
CA GLU A 13 -9.96 -5.44 -0.66
C GLU A 13 -11.33 -5.07 -1.20
N LEU A 14 -11.38 -4.13 -2.13
CA LEU A 14 -12.61 -3.63 -2.70
C LEU A 14 -12.98 -4.38 -3.98
N LEU A 15 -12.05 -4.46 -4.91
CA LEU A 15 -12.23 -5.18 -6.18
C LEU A 15 -10.97 -5.94 -6.54
N ALA A 16 -11.13 -7.22 -6.87
CA ALA A 16 -10.07 -8.09 -7.37
C ALA A 16 -10.74 -9.26 -8.10
N TYR A 17 -9.94 -10.17 -8.65
CA TYR A 17 -10.50 -11.33 -9.35
C TYR A 17 -11.32 -12.23 -8.42
N ARG A 18 -11.07 -12.17 -7.11
CA ARG A 18 -11.76 -13.00 -6.12
C ARG A 18 -13.21 -12.62 -5.93
N ASN A 19 -13.56 -11.36 -6.21
CA ASN A 19 -14.91 -10.86 -5.92
C ASN A 19 -15.56 -10.09 -7.09
N SER A 20 -14.96 -10.16 -8.28
CA SER A 20 -15.47 -9.40 -9.43
C SER A 20 -14.97 -9.99 -10.74
N ALA A 21 -15.35 -9.36 -11.85
CA ALA A 21 -14.90 -9.76 -13.19
C ALA A 21 -13.52 -9.18 -13.56
N ILE A 22 -12.94 -8.36 -12.70
CA ILE A 22 -11.64 -7.76 -12.95
C ILE A 22 -10.54 -8.82 -12.88
N ARG A 23 -9.61 -8.79 -13.82
CA ARG A 23 -8.55 -9.82 -13.93
C ARG A 23 -7.13 -9.26 -13.87
N ASN A 24 -6.93 -8.00 -14.28
CA ASN A 24 -5.58 -7.47 -14.47
C ASN A 24 -5.13 -6.52 -13.37
N GLN A 25 -6.01 -6.16 -12.45
CA GLN A 25 -5.70 -5.20 -11.41
C GLN A 25 -6.55 -5.45 -10.18
N SER A 26 -6.23 -4.77 -9.08
CA SER A 26 -7.05 -4.78 -7.89
C SER A 26 -7.06 -3.41 -7.26
N LEU A 27 -8.09 -3.16 -6.46
CA LEU A 27 -8.25 -1.93 -5.70
C LEU A 27 -8.54 -2.29 -4.26
N ALA A 28 -7.77 -1.72 -3.33
CA ALA A 28 -7.97 -1.93 -1.91
C ALA A 28 -7.80 -0.62 -1.16
N GLU A 29 -8.40 -0.55 0.03
CA GLU A 29 -8.12 0.52 0.98
C GLU A 29 -7.20 -0.04 2.05
N ALA A 30 -6.12 0.68 2.34
CA ALA A 30 -5.21 0.36 3.42
C ALA A 30 -5.33 1.38 4.53
N ARG A 31 -5.12 0.95 5.76
CA ARG A 31 -5.11 1.81 6.94
C ARG A 31 -3.84 1.55 7.74
N VAL A 32 -3.20 2.63 8.15
CA VAL A 32 -2.02 2.58 9.01
C VAL A 32 -2.37 3.35 10.28
N PRO A 33 -2.35 2.69 11.44
CA PRO A 33 -2.75 3.36 12.68
C PRO A 33 -1.77 4.47 13.08
N VAL A 34 -2.23 5.35 13.95
CA VAL A 34 -1.38 6.40 14.51
C VAL A 34 -0.14 5.77 15.14
N GLY A 35 1.03 6.31 14.81
CA GLY A 35 2.31 5.79 15.30
C GLY A 35 2.79 4.52 14.61
N GLY A 36 2.01 4.01 13.65
CA GLY A 36 2.34 2.77 12.95
C GLY A 36 3.02 2.99 11.61
N SER A 37 3.38 1.88 11.01
CA SER A 37 3.97 1.86 9.67
C SER A 37 3.72 0.51 9.03
N THR A 38 3.87 0.45 7.70
CA THR A 38 4.02 -0.84 7.02
C THR A 38 5.42 -1.37 7.32
N MET A 39 5.65 -2.65 7.12
CA MET A 39 7.01 -3.17 7.05
C MET A 39 7.60 -2.81 5.69
N GLU A 40 8.92 -2.60 5.62
CA GLU A 40 9.56 -2.44 4.33
C GLU A 40 9.40 -3.72 3.52
N HIS A 41 8.96 -3.57 2.28
CA HIS A 41 8.69 -4.72 1.41
C HIS A 41 8.72 -4.30 -0.05
N TYR A 42 8.69 -5.28 -0.93
CA TYR A 42 8.53 -5.04 -2.36
C TYR A 42 7.64 -6.13 -2.98
N HIS A 43 7.12 -5.83 -4.15
CA HIS A 43 6.38 -6.78 -4.97
C HIS A 43 7.20 -7.03 -6.22
N ALA A 44 7.47 -8.29 -6.55
CA ALA A 44 8.34 -8.60 -7.67
C ALA A 44 7.66 -8.36 -9.02
N LYS A 45 6.37 -8.63 -9.11
CA LYS A 45 5.60 -8.54 -10.37
C LYS A 45 4.66 -7.36 -10.42
N THR A 46 4.06 -7.01 -9.29
CA THR A 46 3.02 -5.98 -9.21
C THR A 46 3.63 -4.59 -9.21
N GLU A 47 3.12 -3.73 -10.08
CA GLU A 47 3.29 -2.30 -9.90
C GLU A 47 2.14 -1.78 -9.06
N GLU A 48 2.35 -0.74 -8.29
CA GLU A 48 1.36 -0.27 -7.34
C GLU A 48 1.27 1.26 -7.36
N ILE A 49 0.05 1.76 -7.17
CA ILE A 49 -0.20 3.18 -6.96
C ILE A 49 -0.85 3.31 -5.60
N TYR A 50 -0.29 4.19 -4.74
CA TYR A 50 -0.96 4.62 -3.52
C TYR A 50 -1.60 5.97 -3.79
N TYR A 51 -2.84 6.13 -3.35
CA TYR A 51 -3.51 7.42 -3.35
C TYR A 51 -3.97 7.72 -1.93
N ILE A 52 -3.38 8.73 -1.31
CA ILE A 52 -3.66 9.07 0.09
C ILE A 52 -4.99 9.79 0.16
N THR A 53 -5.93 9.28 0.97
CA THR A 53 -7.26 9.85 1.12
C THR A 53 -7.44 10.59 2.44
N HIS A 54 -6.73 10.18 3.50
CA HIS A 54 -6.83 10.81 4.82
C HIS A 54 -5.48 10.74 5.51
N GLY A 55 -5.12 11.82 6.21
CA GLY A 55 -3.96 11.82 7.08
C GLY A 55 -2.69 12.26 6.39
N THR A 56 -1.60 12.13 7.13
CA THR A 56 -0.25 12.50 6.69
C THR A 56 0.71 11.38 7.01
N GLY A 57 1.73 11.23 6.19
CA GLY A 57 2.71 10.18 6.39
C GLY A 57 4.05 10.52 5.78
N ARG A 58 4.97 9.58 5.91
CA ARG A 58 6.25 9.61 5.23
C ARG A 58 6.36 8.37 4.38
N MET A 59 6.73 8.55 3.13
CA MET A 59 6.91 7.47 2.17
C MET A 59 8.37 7.35 1.79
N ARG A 60 8.90 6.13 1.83
CA ARG A 60 10.24 5.84 1.32
C ARG A 60 10.15 4.80 0.21
N ILE A 61 10.81 5.10 -0.90
CA ILE A 61 11.00 4.13 -2.00
C ILE A 61 12.49 4.04 -2.23
N GLU A 62 13.07 2.87 -1.98
CA GLU A 62 14.51 2.64 -1.95
C GLU A 62 15.15 3.63 -0.95
N THR A 63 15.91 4.60 -1.44
CA THR A 63 16.56 5.59 -0.57
C THR A 63 15.87 6.96 -0.59
N GLU A 64 14.82 7.12 -1.39
CA GLU A 64 14.13 8.41 -1.52
C GLU A 64 12.96 8.49 -0.55
N GLU A 65 12.91 9.54 0.25
CA GLU A 65 11.84 9.77 1.22
C GLU A 65 11.13 11.07 0.92
N ARG A 66 9.82 11.07 1.11
CA ARG A 66 8.97 12.26 0.96
C ARG A 66 7.84 12.22 1.95
N GLU A 67 7.39 13.40 2.36
CA GLU A 67 6.14 13.50 3.09
C GLU A 67 4.98 13.35 2.11
N VAL A 68 3.92 12.70 2.57
CA VAL A 68 2.69 12.52 1.79
C VAL A 68 1.49 12.92 2.64
N ARG A 69 0.43 13.36 1.98
CA ARG A 69 -0.83 13.75 2.63
C ARG A 69 -1.99 13.49 1.69
N ALA A 70 -3.19 13.68 2.21
CA ALA A 70 -4.41 13.48 1.41
C ALA A 70 -4.32 14.24 0.08
N GLY A 71 -4.62 13.54 -1.01
CA GLY A 71 -4.54 14.05 -2.36
C GLY A 71 -3.26 13.68 -3.11
N ASP A 72 -2.26 13.14 -2.41
CA ASP A 72 -1.01 12.73 -3.05
C ASP A 72 -1.12 11.32 -3.62
N ALA A 73 -0.51 11.12 -4.78
CA ALA A 73 -0.39 9.80 -5.40
C ALA A 73 1.08 9.40 -5.48
N VAL A 74 1.35 8.12 -5.24
CA VAL A 74 2.71 7.58 -5.21
C VAL A 74 2.78 6.41 -6.19
N ALA A 75 3.74 6.45 -7.09
CA ALA A 75 3.98 5.36 -8.04
C ALA A 75 5.07 4.43 -7.50
N ILE A 76 4.77 3.14 -7.44
CA ILE A 76 5.69 2.14 -6.91
C ILE A 76 5.91 1.07 -7.98
N PRO A 77 7.02 1.16 -8.73
CA PRO A 77 7.33 0.14 -9.74
C PRO A 77 7.62 -1.23 -9.11
N PRO A 78 7.51 -2.30 -9.88
CA PRO A 78 7.88 -3.63 -9.39
C PRO A 78 9.33 -3.67 -8.89
N GLY A 79 9.56 -4.45 -7.85
CA GLY A 79 10.89 -4.67 -7.32
C GLY A 79 11.43 -3.57 -6.42
N ARG A 80 10.70 -2.48 -6.24
CA ARG A 80 11.18 -1.36 -5.42
C ARG A 80 10.76 -1.53 -3.98
N LYS A 81 11.73 -1.52 -3.07
CA LYS A 81 11.48 -1.60 -1.63
C LYS A 81 10.83 -0.32 -1.17
N HIS A 82 9.73 -0.43 -0.41
CA HIS A 82 9.02 0.75 0.06
C HIS A 82 8.47 0.54 1.45
N LYS A 83 8.26 1.66 2.13
CA LYS A 83 7.72 1.70 3.49
C LYS A 83 6.95 3.00 3.68
N LEU A 84 5.84 2.90 4.40
CA LEU A 84 4.98 4.05 4.67
C LEU A 84 4.76 4.15 6.17
N TRP A 85 5.06 5.32 6.74
CA TRP A 85 4.83 5.63 8.14
C TRP A 85 3.67 6.59 8.28
N ASN A 86 2.87 6.40 9.31
CA ASN A 86 1.88 7.39 9.70
C ASN A 86 2.56 8.39 10.65
N THR A 87 2.65 9.64 10.22
CA THR A 87 3.30 10.70 11.00
C THR A 87 2.29 11.70 11.57
N GLY A 88 1.00 11.49 11.32
CA GLY A 88 -0.05 12.40 11.75
C GLY A 88 -0.80 11.94 12.99
N PRO A 89 -1.76 12.75 13.45
CA PRO A 89 -2.56 12.43 14.63
C PRO A 89 -3.79 11.58 14.35
N GLU A 90 -4.02 11.21 13.09
CA GLU A 90 -5.19 10.43 12.67
C GLU A 90 -4.74 9.18 11.93
N VAL A 91 -5.65 8.21 11.78
CA VAL A 91 -5.40 7.03 10.95
C VAL A 91 -5.08 7.49 9.54
N LEU A 92 -4.01 6.95 8.97
CA LEU A 92 -3.63 7.21 7.59
C LEU A 92 -4.39 6.22 6.71
N ARG A 93 -5.13 6.74 5.73
CA ARG A 93 -5.91 5.91 4.81
C ARG A 93 -5.46 6.17 3.40
N LEU A 94 -5.41 5.11 2.62
CA LEU A 94 -4.99 5.21 1.23
C LEU A 94 -5.67 4.14 0.39
N LEU A 95 -5.79 4.43 -0.89
CA LEU A 95 -6.20 3.44 -1.88
C LEU A 95 -4.95 2.86 -2.50
N CYS A 96 -4.97 1.53 -2.71
CA CYS A 96 -3.88 0.80 -3.33
C CYS A 96 -4.42 0.20 -4.63
N CYS A 97 -3.85 0.60 -5.75
CA CYS A 97 -4.15 0.03 -7.06
C CYS A 97 -2.97 -0.84 -7.46
N CYS A 98 -3.21 -2.12 -7.67
CA CYS A 98 -2.17 -3.08 -8.01
C CYS A 98 -2.44 -3.72 -9.36
N ALA A 99 -1.41 -3.84 -10.19
CA ALA A 99 -1.48 -4.52 -11.49
C ALA A 99 -0.17 -5.28 -11.74
N PRO A 100 -0.21 -6.61 -11.84
CA PRO A 100 -1.34 -7.49 -11.56
C PRO A 100 -1.81 -7.37 -10.11
N CYS A 101 -2.95 -7.97 -9.78
CA CYS A 101 -3.55 -7.80 -8.47
C CYS A 101 -2.60 -8.25 -7.35
N TYR A 102 -2.80 -7.66 -6.17
CA TYR A 102 -2.01 -7.98 -4.98
C TYR A 102 -2.10 -9.48 -4.64
N GLU A 103 -0.94 -10.07 -4.32
CA GLU A 103 -0.82 -11.44 -3.85
C GLU A 103 0.17 -11.51 -2.70
N HIS A 104 -0.14 -12.28 -1.66
CA HIS A 104 0.78 -12.49 -0.55
C HIS A 104 2.09 -13.13 -1.03
N GLN A 105 2.02 -14.06 -1.97
CA GLN A 105 3.20 -14.73 -2.47
C GLN A 105 4.11 -13.85 -3.33
N ASP A 106 3.60 -12.69 -3.79
CA ASP A 106 4.39 -11.70 -4.53
C ASP A 106 4.83 -10.55 -3.63
N THR A 107 4.73 -10.72 -2.32
CA THR A 107 5.09 -9.70 -1.33
C THR A 107 6.27 -10.22 -0.51
N PHE A 108 7.38 -9.49 -0.53
CA PHE A 108 8.63 -9.89 0.11
C PHE A 108 9.03 -8.86 1.15
N ILE A 109 9.05 -9.27 2.42
CA ILE A 109 9.43 -8.40 3.53
C ILE A 109 10.95 -8.33 3.60
N THR A 110 11.49 -7.11 3.79
CA THR A 110 12.93 -6.86 3.77
C THR A 110 13.46 -6.29 5.09
N GLU A 111 12.66 -6.28 6.14
CA GLU A 111 13.15 -5.85 7.45
C GLU A 111 12.84 -6.86 8.56
#